data_095edd958b34286fafa8cc270f6a08c5
#
_entry.id   095edd958b34286fafa8cc270f6a08c5
#
_cell.length_a   1.000
_cell.length_b   1.000
_cell.length_c   1.000
_cell.angle_alpha   90.00
_cell.angle_beta   90.00
_cell.angle_gamma   90.00
#
_symmetry.space_group_name_H-M   'P 1'
#
loop_
_entity.id
_entity.type
_entity.pdbx_description
1 polymer ?
#
loop_
_entity_poly.entity_id
_entity_poly.type
_entity_poly.pdbx_seq_one_letter_code
_entity_poly.pdbx_strand_id
1 'polypeptide(L)'
;NADSAGKIYVDADRMVLIRLEYKNIQNIRDFSMFGFSFVLDLQELIIQFKKISNGKYSPEYFEFTTGYDGGFERPLVITEKNKVVKGRNKQNQIKMDLNVKNRQYEKLQLVVFETVSISKEDFEAYKEIPSVIPVNLSEYDPKFWEGYSIIEPNQAIKAFKIIE
;
A
#
# COMPACT_ATOMS: atom_id res chain seq x y z
N ASN A 1 14.11 6.95 -22.14
CA ASN A 1 13.53 5.66 -21.74
C ASN A 1 12.21 5.94 -21.05
N ALA A 2 11.20 5.12 -21.34
CA ALA A 2 9.93 5.23 -20.63
C ALA A 2 10.09 4.60 -19.23
N ASP A 3 9.59 5.29 -18.21
CA ASP A 3 9.65 4.78 -16.82
C ASP A 3 8.45 3.89 -16.48
N SER A 4 7.48 3.84 -17.40
CA SER A 4 6.21 3.14 -17.22
C SER A 4 5.69 2.58 -18.51
N ALA A 5 4.91 1.51 -18.43
CA ALA A 5 4.18 0.90 -19.52
C ALA A 5 2.72 0.66 -19.12
N GLY A 6 1.84 0.58 -20.11
CA GLY A 6 0.43 0.35 -19.83
C GLY A 6 -0.39 0.12 -21.09
N LYS A 7 -1.69 -0.05 -20.87
CA LYS A 7 -2.68 -0.22 -21.92
C LYS A 7 -3.83 0.75 -21.70
N ILE A 8 -4.31 1.31 -22.78
CA ILE A 8 -5.46 2.20 -22.80
C ILE A 8 -6.52 1.53 -23.68
N TYR A 9 -7.71 1.36 -23.15
CA TYR A 9 -8.88 0.82 -23.86
C TYR A 9 -9.89 1.94 -24.05
N VAL A 10 -10.32 2.14 -25.26
CA VAL A 10 -11.20 3.24 -25.67
C VAL A 10 -12.43 2.68 -26.38
N ASP A 11 -13.59 3.20 -26.06
CA ASP A 11 -14.79 3.01 -26.87
C ASP A 11 -14.57 3.73 -28.21
N ALA A 12 -14.48 2.98 -29.30
CA ALA A 12 -14.13 3.51 -30.61
C ALA A 12 -15.20 4.46 -31.18
N ASP A 13 -16.47 4.23 -30.84
CA ASP A 13 -17.59 5.03 -31.37
C ASP A 13 -17.69 6.39 -30.67
N ARG A 14 -17.28 6.47 -29.42
CA ARG A 14 -17.42 7.65 -28.56
C ARG A 14 -16.10 8.28 -28.15
N MET A 15 -14.99 7.65 -28.45
CA MET A 15 -13.63 8.07 -28.07
C MET A 15 -13.50 8.32 -26.57
N VAL A 16 -14.13 7.46 -25.76
CA VAL A 16 -14.12 7.55 -24.29
C VAL A 16 -13.26 6.44 -23.70
N LEU A 17 -12.44 6.80 -22.72
CA LEU A 17 -11.65 5.85 -21.96
C LEU A 17 -12.56 4.88 -21.18
N ILE A 18 -12.40 3.57 -21.40
CA ILE A 18 -13.12 2.52 -20.67
C ILE A 18 -12.23 1.76 -19.68
N ARG A 19 -10.94 1.65 -19.97
CA ARG A 19 -9.98 1.04 -19.05
C ARG A 19 -8.58 1.58 -19.26
N LEU A 20 -7.89 1.80 -18.15
CA LEU A 20 -6.47 2.13 -18.11
C LEU A 20 -5.78 1.08 -17.25
N GLU A 21 -4.69 0.53 -17.77
CA GLU A 21 -3.74 -0.30 -17.04
C GLU A 21 -2.38 0.38 -17.10
N TYR A 22 -1.73 0.47 -15.98
CA TYR A 22 -0.42 1.13 -15.83
C TYR A 22 0.45 0.30 -14.91
N LYS A 23 1.74 0.22 -15.25
CA LYS A 23 2.76 -0.39 -14.41
C LYS A 23 4.09 0.34 -14.62
N ASN A 24 4.82 0.61 -13.55
CA ASN A 24 6.19 1.06 -13.66
C ASN A 24 7.10 -0.08 -14.17
N ILE A 25 8.13 0.26 -14.92
CA ILE A 25 9.14 -0.67 -15.46
C ILE A 25 10.52 -0.46 -14.84
N GLN A 26 10.67 0.59 -14.04
CA GLN A 26 11.88 0.91 -13.29
C GLN A 26 11.52 1.25 -11.84
N ASN A 27 12.50 1.20 -10.95
CA ASN A 27 12.32 1.67 -9.59
C ASN A 27 11.88 3.13 -9.59
N ILE A 28 10.81 3.43 -8.89
CA ILE A 28 10.25 4.78 -8.78
C ILE A 28 11.11 5.62 -7.84
N ARG A 29 11.59 4.99 -6.79
CA ARG A 29 12.48 5.62 -5.82
C ARG A 29 13.45 4.57 -5.29
N ASP A 30 14.71 4.97 -5.22
CA ASP A 30 15.78 4.19 -4.62
C ASP A 30 16.58 5.12 -3.71
N PHE A 31 16.74 4.71 -2.47
CA PHE A 31 17.47 5.48 -1.48
C PHE A 31 18.28 4.55 -0.60
N SER A 32 19.55 4.86 -0.41
CA SER A 32 20.43 4.14 0.50
C SER A 32 21.34 5.12 1.23
N MET A 33 21.37 5.05 2.56
CA MET A 33 22.20 5.90 3.40
C MET A 33 22.48 5.25 4.75
N PHE A 34 23.73 5.27 5.21
CA PHE A 34 24.13 4.78 6.53
C PHE A 34 23.73 3.33 6.85
N GLY A 35 23.63 2.49 5.82
CA GLY A 35 23.19 1.09 5.94
C GLY A 35 21.70 0.88 5.85
N PHE A 36 20.89 1.94 5.82
CA PHE A 36 19.46 1.85 5.49
C PHE A 36 19.27 1.89 3.99
N SER A 37 18.37 1.09 3.49
CA SER A 37 17.93 1.08 2.10
C SER A 37 16.40 1.12 2.03
N PHE A 38 15.90 1.81 1.02
CA PHE A 38 14.48 1.85 0.69
C PHE A 38 14.33 1.89 -0.82
N VAL A 39 13.55 0.98 -1.36
CA VAL A 39 13.26 0.91 -2.80
C VAL A 39 11.75 0.82 -2.99
N LEU A 40 11.18 1.77 -3.70
CA LEU A 40 9.81 1.69 -4.23
C LEU A 40 9.92 1.16 -5.65
N ASP A 41 9.68 -0.13 -5.85
CA ASP A 41 9.95 -0.83 -7.09
C ASP A 41 8.68 -1.24 -7.85
N LEU A 42 7.54 -1.25 -7.19
CA LEU A 42 6.27 -1.63 -7.79
C LEU A 42 5.22 -0.55 -7.61
N GLN A 43 4.62 -0.15 -8.73
CA GLN A 43 3.40 0.63 -8.76
C GLN A 43 2.55 0.18 -9.94
N GLU A 44 1.37 -0.32 -9.66
CA GLU A 44 0.40 -0.76 -10.66
C GLU A 44 -0.94 -0.05 -10.42
N LEU A 45 -1.61 0.32 -11.50
CA LEU A 45 -2.90 0.98 -11.46
C LEU A 45 -3.82 0.34 -12.50
N ILE A 46 -5.04 0.01 -12.10
CA ILE A 46 -6.12 -0.37 -12.99
C ILE A 46 -7.30 0.54 -12.69
N ILE A 47 -7.82 1.21 -13.71
CA ILE A 47 -9.08 1.96 -13.64
C ILE A 47 -10.00 1.44 -14.72
N GLN A 48 -11.25 1.18 -14.38
CA GLN A 48 -12.28 0.72 -15.30
C GLN A 48 -13.54 1.54 -15.14
N PHE A 49 -14.14 1.87 -16.28
CA PHE A 49 -15.39 2.60 -16.37
C PHE A 49 -16.46 1.74 -17.04
N LYS A 50 -17.71 1.89 -16.61
CA LYS A 50 -18.87 1.30 -17.28
C LYS A 50 -19.79 2.38 -17.81
N LYS A 51 -20.46 2.05 -18.90
CA LYS A 51 -21.53 2.87 -19.45
C LYS A 51 -22.77 2.73 -18.61
N ILE A 52 -23.35 3.84 -18.19
CA ILE A 52 -24.60 3.90 -17.43
C ILE A 52 -25.79 4.24 -18.34
N SER A 53 -27.01 4.12 -17.80
CA SER A 53 -28.26 4.22 -18.55
C SER A 53 -28.43 5.54 -19.30
N ASN A 54 -27.89 6.65 -18.79
CA ASN A 54 -27.94 7.97 -19.43
C ASN A 54 -26.90 8.14 -20.55
N GLY A 55 -26.17 7.09 -20.91
CA GLY A 55 -25.13 7.08 -21.94
C GLY A 55 -23.79 7.66 -21.52
N LYS A 56 -23.64 8.11 -20.29
CA LYS A 56 -22.36 8.54 -19.69
C LYS A 56 -21.57 7.33 -19.21
N TYR A 57 -20.30 7.55 -18.89
CA TYR A 57 -19.43 6.54 -18.26
C TYR A 57 -19.19 6.92 -16.81
N SER A 58 -19.25 5.92 -15.94
CA SER A 58 -19.01 6.04 -14.50
C SER A 58 -17.87 5.11 -14.09
N PRO A 59 -17.04 5.46 -13.11
CA PRO A 59 -16.10 4.53 -12.52
C PRO A 59 -16.83 3.25 -12.07
N GLU A 60 -16.21 2.11 -12.34
CA GLU A 60 -16.70 0.79 -11.92
C GLU A 60 -15.70 0.10 -10.99
N TYR A 61 -14.44 0.20 -11.34
CA TYR A 61 -13.37 -0.47 -10.62
C TYR A 61 -12.10 0.38 -10.61
N PHE A 62 -11.44 0.39 -9.48
CA PHE A 62 -10.12 0.97 -9.28
C PHE A 62 -9.28 -0.01 -8.46
N GLU A 63 -8.07 -0.27 -8.91
CA GLU A 63 -7.07 -1.00 -8.14
C GLU A 63 -5.75 -0.27 -8.22
N PHE A 64 -5.13 -0.10 -7.07
CA PHE A 64 -3.79 0.47 -6.95
C PHE A 64 -2.94 -0.45 -6.08
N THR A 65 -1.80 -0.86 -6.61
CA THR A 65 -0.86 -1.72 -5.89
C THR A 65 0.49 -1.02 -5.81
N THR A 66 1.07 -1.00 -4.64
CA THR A 66 2.45 -0.55 -4.42
C THR A 66 3.26 -1.64 -3.74
N GLY A 67 4.56 -1.70 -4.06
CA GLY A 67 5.49 -2.60 -3.41
C GLY A 67 6.79 -1.87 -3.12
N TYR A 68 7.31 -2.07 -1.92
CA TYR A 68 8.57 -1.49 -1.52
C TYR A 68 9.40 -2.43 -0.66
N ASP A 69 10.70 -2.33 -0.83
CA ASP A 69 11.70 -3.01 -0.01
C ASP A 69 12.33 -2.01 0.95
N GLY A 70 12.40 -2.39 2.20
CA GLY A 70 13.18 -1.70 3.23
C GLY A 70 14.28 -2.60 3.75
N GLY A 71 15.44 -2.05 4.03
CA GLY A 71 16.53 -2.83 4.56
C GLY A 71 17.45 -2.06 5.50
N PHE A 72 18.15 -2.80 6.32
CA PHE A 72 19.25 -2.29 7.13
C PHE A 72 20.39 -3.31 7.08
N GLU A 73 21.53 -2.87 6.59
CA GLU A 73 22.73 -3.69 6.52
C GLU A 73 23.90 -2.93 7.11
N ARG A 74 24.45 -3.46 8.21
CA ARG A 74 25.60 -2.85 8.86
C ARG A 74 26.38 -3.85 9.72
N PRO A 75 27.72 -3.81 9.66
CA PRO A 75 28.53 -4.55 10.59
C PRO A 75 28.41 -3.96 12.01
N LEU A 76 28.16 -4.79 12.99
CA LEU A 76 28.21 -4.46 14.40
C LEU A 76 29.49 -5.01 14.99
N VAL A 77 30.30 -4.14 15.58
CA VAL A 77 31.55 -4.50 16.22
C VAL A 77 31.52 -4.12 17.68
N ILE A 78 31.49 -5.11 18.55
CA ILE A 78 31.61 -4.93 20.02
C ILE A 78 33.02 -5.27 20.42
N THR A 79 33.71 -4.32 21.03
CA THR A 79 35.11 -4.49 21.46
C THR A 79 35.22 -4.28 22.96
N GLU A 80 35.70 -5.28 23.65
CA GLU A 80 36.13 -5.16 25.05
C GLU A 80 37.54 -4.56 25.11
N LYS A 81 37.71 -3.51 25.92
CA LYS A 81 38.99 -2.83 26.12
C LYS A 81 39.41 -2.87 27.57
N ASN A 82 40.66 -3.26 27.83
CA ASN A 82 41.25 -3.16 29.15
C ASN A 82 41.89 -1.76 29.31
N LYS A 83 41.37 -0.99 30.26
CA LYS A 83 41.86 0.38 30.52
C LYS A 83 43.21 0.43 31.27
N VAL A 84 43.63 -0.65 31.85
CA VAL A 84 44.85 -0.70 32.70
C VAL A 84 46.13 -1.02 31.89
N VAL A 85 45.97 -1.60 30.72
CA VAL A 85 47.13 -2.01 29.88
C VAL A 85 47.45 -0.89 28.90
N LYS A 86 48.68 -0.36 29.01
CA LYS A 86 49.24 0.60 28.04
C LYS A 86 49.55 -0.12 26.72
N GLY A 87 49.14 0.45 25.62
CA GLY A 87 49.40 -0.05 24.28
C GLY A 87 48.20 -0.81 23.69
N ARG A 88 48.23 -2.14 23.70
CA ARG A 88 47.17 -2.97 23.12
C ARG A 88 46.07 -3.26 24.12
N ASN A 89 45.18 -2.31 24.29
CA ASN A 89 44.13 -2.42 25.31
C ASN A 89 42.87 -3.21 24.85
N LYS A 90 42.85 -3.76 23.63
CA LYS A 90 41.78 -4.60 23.11
C LYS A 90 41.96 -6.04 23.64
N GLN A 91 40.96 -6.55 24.36
CA GLN A 91 40.95 -7.94 24.86
C GLN A 91 40.15 -8.85 23.93
N ASN A 92 38.88 -8.55 23.75
CA ASN A 92 37.98 -9.37 22.95
C ASN A 92 37.26 -8.50 21.94
N GLN A 93 36.82 -9.13 20.86
CA GLN A 93 36.02 -8.48 19.85
C GLN A 93 35.02 -9.47 19.26
N ILE A 94 33.76 -9.08 19.25
CA ILE A 94 32.71 -9.76 18.51
C ILE A 94 32.38 -8.89 17.28
N LYS A 95 32.38 -9.51 16.11
CA LYS A 95 31.94 -8.91 14.86
C LYS A 95 30.70 -9.67 14.39
N MET A 96 29.67 -8.95 14.06
CA MET A 96 28.42 -9.49 13.51
C MET A 96 28.01 -8.63 12.31
N ASP A 97 27.49 -9.25 11.28
CA ASP A 97 26.87 -8.54 10.18
C ASP A 97 25.36 -8.59 10.39
N LEU A 98 24.77 -7.41 10.62
CA LEU A 98 23.34 -7.26 10.70
C LEU A 98 22.80 -7.03 9.30
N ASN A 99 21.91 -7.89 8.84
CA ASN A 99 21.24 -7.78 7.57
C ASN A 99 19.75 -8.04 7.81
N VAL A 100 18.95 -6.98 7.76
CA VAL A 100 17.50 -7.03 7.91
C VAL A 100 16.89 -6.55 6.60
N LYS A 101 16.02 -7.35 6.02
CA LYS A 101 15.26 -7.00 4.80
C LYS A 101 13.79 -7.25 5.05
N ASN A 102 12.98 -6.31 4.61
CA ASN A 102 11.53 -6.40 4.66
C ASN A 102 10.95 -5.97 3.33
N ARG A 103 10.03 -6.77 2.80
CA ARG A 103 9.25 -6.42 1.62
C ARG A 103 7.79 -6.27 1.99
N GLN A 104 7.20 -5.17 1.55
CA GLN A 104 5.81 -4.85 1.84
C GLN A 104 5.06 -4.57 0.54
N TYR A 105 3.82 -5.06 0.49
CA TYR A 105 2.87 -4.78 -0.57
C TYR A 105 1.61 -4.17 0.01
N GLU A 106 1.13 -3.15 -0.64
CA GLU A 106 -0.15 -2.52 -0.32
C GLU A 106 -1.03 -2.56 -1.56
N LYS A 107 -2.26 -3.00 -1.41
CA LYS A 107 -3.25 -3.04 -2.46
C LYS A 107 -4.53 -2.35 -1.99
N LEU A 108 -4.93 -1.33 -2.73
CA LEU A 108 -6.21 -0.65 -2.56
C LEU A 108 -7.13 -1.05 -3.71
N GLN A 109 -8.33 -1.50 -3.38
CA GLN A 109 -9.37 -1.82 -4.36
C GLN A 109 -10.64 -1.05 -4.02
N LEU A 110 -11.23 -0.43 -5.04
CA LEU A 110 -12.53 0.23 -4.95
C LEU A 110 -13.45 -0.37 -6.01
N VAL A 111 -14.63 -0.81 -5.59
CA VAL A 111 -15.68 -1.30 -6.49
C VAL A 111 -16.91 -0.42 -6.32
N VAL A 112 -17.42 0.10 -7.44
CA VAL A 112 -18.64 0.91 -7.46
C VAL A 112 -19.83 0.02 -7.83
N PHE A 113 -20.69 -0.27 -6.87
CA PHE A 113 -21.86 -1.14 -7.06
C PHE A 113 -23.01 -0.37 -7.71
N GLU A 114 -23.24 0.85 -7.27
CA GLU A 114 -24.35 1.67 -7.72
C GLU A 114 -23.88 3.11 -7.96
N THR A 115 -24.48 3.74 -8.96
CA THR A 115 -24.26 5.14 -9.29
C THR A 115 -25.61 5.85 -9.33
N VAL A 116 -25.80 6.84 -8.47
CA VAL A 116 -27.01 7.64 -8.39
C VAL A 116 -26.70 9.07 -8.86
N SER A 117 -27.57 9.62 -9.69
CA SER A 117 -27.47 11.04 -10.08
C SER A 117 -27.99 11.91 -8.95
N ILE A 118 -27.21 12.88 -8.55
CA ILE A 118 -27.61 13.90 -7.56
C ILE A 118 -27.73 15.26 -8.24
N SER A 119 -28.48 16.16 -7.64
CA SER A 119 -28.58 17.54 -8.10
C SER A 119 -27.30 18.32 -7.79
N LYS A 120 -27.12 19.46 -8.43
CA LYS A 120 -25.99 20.35 -8.11
C LYS A 120 -26.11 20.91 -6.69
N GLU A 121 -27.31 21.22 -6.28
CA GLU A 121 -27.63 21.72 -4.95
C GLU A 121 -27.28 20.69 -3.85
N ASP A 122 -27.63 19.41 -4.08
CA ASP A 122 -27.29 18.32 -3.15
C ASP A 122 -25.78 18.12 -3.07
N PHE A 123 -25.07 18.22 -4.21
CA PHE A 123 -23.62 18.11 -4.22
C PHE A 123 -22.94 19.28 -3.47
N GLU A 124 -23.41 20.50 -3.67
CA GLU A 124 -22.88 21.69 -2.99
C GLU A 124 -23.23 21.72 -1.49
N ALA A 125 -24.35 21.10 -1.11
CA ALA A 125 -24.76 20.96 0.28
C ALA A 125 -23.99 19.86 1.05
N TYR A 126 -23.32 18.96 0.33
CA TYR A 126 -22.54 17.89 0.96
C TYR A 126 -21.41 18.48 1.79
N LYS A 127 -21.37 18.11 3.06
CA LYS A 127 -20.27 18.46 3.98
C LYS A 127 -19.51 17.21 4.32
N GLU A 128 -18.21 17.28 4.14
CA GLU A 128 -17.33 16.21 4.60
C GLU A 128 -17.45 16.04 6.12
N ILE A 129 -17.57 14.80 6.57
CA ILE A 129 -17.54 14.49 8.00
C ILE A 129 -16.10 14.73 8.48
N PRO A 130 -15.87 15.69 9.39
CA PRO A 130 -14.51 16.17 9.72
C PRO A 130 -13.64 15.15 10.44
N SER A 131 -14.21 14.04 10.91
CA SER A 131 -13.44 12.94 11.48
C SER A 131 -14.19 11.62 11.39
N VAL A 132 -13.54 10.61 10.86
CA VAL A 132 -13.96 9.22 11.02
C VAL A 132 -13.36 8.72 12.33
N ILE A 133 -14.20 8.42 13.31
CA ILE A 133 -13.72 7.81 14.56
C ILE A 133 -13.60 6.32 14.28
N PRO A 134 -12.39 5.75 14.26
CA PRO A 134 -12.20 4.33 14.04
C PRO A 134 -12.79 3.53 15.21
N VAL A 135 -13.51 2.46 14.91
CA VAL A 135 -13.96 1.49 15.91
C VAL A 135 -12.90 0.41 16.01
N ASN A 136 -12.31 0.27 17.20
CA ASN A 136 -11.35 -0.77 17.49
C ASN A 136 -12.06 -2.02 18.02
N LEU A 137 -11.83 -3.14 17.38
CA LEU A 137 -12.34 -4.43 17.81
C LEU A 137 -11.20 -5.23 18.46
N SER A 138 -11.44 -5.86 19.59
CA SER A 138 -10.48 -6.73 20.27
C SER A 138 -10.41 -8.13 19.66
N GLU A 139 -11.46 -8.52 18.96
CA GLU A 139 -11.57 -9.81 18.26
C GLU A 139 -12.48 -9.65 17.04
N TYR A 140 -12.46 -10.62 16.15
CA TYR A 140 -13.35 -10.62 15.00
C TYR A 140 -14.80 -10.78 15.40
N ASP A 141 -15.64 -9.82 15.07
CA ASP A 141 -17.10 -9.87 15.26
C ASP A 141 -17.81 -9.90 13.89
N PRO A 142 -18.40 -11.05 13.51
CA PRO A 142 -19.14 -11.15 12.24
C PRO A 142 -20.32 -10.18 12.14
N LYS A 143 -20.96 -9.86 13.27
CA LYS A 143 -22.14 -8.97 13.30
C LYS A 143 -21.76 -7.52 13.03
N PHE A 144 -20.56 -7.10 13.45
CA PHE A 144 -20.06 -5.77 13.12
C PHE A 144 -19.91 -5.56 11.62
N TRP A 145 -19.59 -6.63 10.89
CA TRP A 145 -19.37 -6.60 9.44
C TRP A 145 -20.63 -6.88 8.63
N GLU A 146 -21.76 -7.19 9.28
CA GLU A 146 -23.01 -7.45 8.59
C GLU A 146 -23.45 -6.22 7.79
N GLY A 147 -23.65 -6.39 6.49
CA GLY A 147 -23.97 -5.29 5.56
C GLY A 147 -22.77 -4.53 4.98
N TYR A 148 -21.55 -4.74 5.51
CA TYR A 148 -20.31 -4.13 5.00
C TYR A 148 -19.40 -5.11 4.26
N SER A 149 -19.55 -6.41 4.51
CA SER A 149 -18.64 -7.41 3.93
C SER A 149 -19.03 -7.73 2.49
N ILE A 150 -18.23 -7.25 1.59
CA ILE A 150 -18.28 -7.55 0.17
C ILE A 150 -17.31 -8.68 -0.17
N ILE A 151 -16.24 -8.81 0.62
CA ILE A 151 -15.23 -9.85 0.49
C ILE A 151 -15.22 -10.65 1.78
N GLU A 152 -15.36 -11.97 1.65
CA GLU A 152 -15.29 -12.84 2.83
C GLU A 152 -13.89 -12.72 3.48
N PRO A 153 -13.80 -12.38 4.77
CA PRO A 153 -12.51 -12.22 5.44
C PRO A 153 -11.76 -13.55 5.47
N ASN A 154 -10.45 -13.49 5.26
CA ASN A 154 -9.59 -14.66 5.34
C ASN A 154 -9.51 -15.22 6.78
N GLN A 155 -8.93 -16.41 6.91
CA GLN A 155 -8.82 -17.07 8.21
C GLN A 155 -8.01 -16.26 9.24
N ALA A 156 -6.99 -15.53 8.81
CA ALA A 156 -6.18 -14.71 9.71
C ALA A 156 -7.00 -13.57 10.33
N ILE A 157 -7.88 -12.95 9.55
CA ILE A 157 -8.80 -11.91 10.05
C ILE A 157 -9.84 -12.52 10.99
N LYS A 158 -10.41 -13.69 10.64
CA LYS A 158 -11.40 -14.38 11.49
C LYS A 158 -10.82 -14.87 12.83
N ALA A 159 -9.52 -15.10 12.86
CA ALA A 159 -8.84 -15.65 14.05
C ALA A 159 -8.10 -14.61 14.90
N PHE A 160 -8.12 -13.31 14.50
CA PHE A 160 -7.40 -12.32 15.28
C PHE A 160 -8.06 -12.10 16.66
N LYS A 161 -7.22 -11.93 17.67
CA LYS A 161 -7.59 -11.54 19.02
C LYS A 161 -6.44 -10.77 19.63
N ILE A 162 -6.77 -9.64 20.26
CA ILE A 162 -5.79 -8.88 21.05
C ILE A 162 -5.64 -9.64 22.38
N ILE A 163 -4.42 -10.02 22.69
CA ILE A 163 -4.06 -10.61 23.98
C ILE A 163 -3.57 -9.45 24.87
N GLU A 164 -4.32 -9.17 25.94
CA GLU A 164 -3.90 -8.20 26.97
C GLU A 164 -2.75 -8.74 27.83
#